data_00d4425240d0fc96b3c615cb6ba63305
#
_entry.id   00d4425240d0fc96b3c615cb6ba63305
#
_cell.length_a   1.000
_cell.length_b   1.000
_cell.length_c   1.000
_cell.angle_alpha   90.00
_cell.angle_beta   90.00
_cell.angle_gamma   90.00
#
_symmetry.space_group_name_H-M   'P 1'
#
loop_
_entity.id
_entity.type
_entity.pdbx_description
1 polymer ?
#
loop_
_entity_poly.entity_id
_entity_poly.type
_entity_poly.pdbx_seq_one_letter_code
_entity_poly.pdbx_strand_id
1 'polypeptide(L)'
;MKLQIDMNKKIGLLLFALLLALGRAGAEVLPDAKCISMMGVPLEGPDSVFVPALQEIGFVQTFPEDADPDTYYFTGDFYGIKSSLMVNVDERTKLLASAFVTCGPYHARELYDRNKKYLLGKLQREWGNFSAKGDGSLYLLNDYGYIQESQILHDNGSNSIRYFYLNSSPYYKDAANLGLKGQVQEVITENPIMENDILHFDETGRLASDDLIDREYNAAGYLVKAAMHEASGGKSTLTYEYDSDNCLTKRTLINPASGIRSVNEYHYNTSFEITQQSQKVFNDKNECILSISMKNDLSGRDDTGNWTENTMQLTYWEKGQRTQVLQVKQTRVVSYWDE
;
A
#
# COMPACT_ATOMS: atom_id res chain seq x y z
N MET A 1 24.15 -20.94 -33.70
CA MET A 1 24.75 -20.25 -32.54
C MET A 1 24.56 -18.71 -32.55
N LYS A 2 24.71 -17.98 -33.67
CA LYS A 2 24.41 -16.53 -33.73
C LYS A 2 22.95 -16.15 -33.55
N LEU A 3 21.97 -16.98 -33.97
CA LEU A 3 20.54 -16.71 -33.81
C LEU A 3 20.08 -16.80 -32.34
N GLN A 4 20.68 -17.69 -31.57
CA GLN A 4 20.34 -17.92 -30.16
C GLN A 4 20.85 -16.81 -29.24
N ILE A 5 22.00 -16.21 -29.61
CA ILE A 5 22.57 -15.06 -28.87
C ILE A 5 21.77 -13.79 -29.13
N ASP A 6 21.20 -13.61 -30.33
CA ASP A 6 20.41 -12.44 -30.70
C ASP A 6 18.99 -12.48 -30.09
N MET A 7 18.43 -13.68 -29.94
CA MET A 7 17.15 -13.92 -29.30
C MET A 7 17.22 -13.74 -27.78
N ASN A 8 18.30 -14.20 -27.13
CA ASN A 8 18.54 -13.97 -25.70
C ASN A 8 18.74 -12.47 -25.38
N LYS A 9 19.40 -11.72 -26.27
CA LYS A 9 19.51 -10.25 -26.17
C LYS A 9 18.14 -9.56 -26.31
N LYS A 10 17.29 -10.01 -27.23
CA LYS A 10 15.94 -9.42 -27.43
C LYS A 10 14.99 -9.78 -26.30
N ILE A 11 15.07 -10.99 -25.73
CA ILE A 11 14.29 -11.42 -24.58
C ILE A 11 14.78 -10.72 -23.30
N GLY A 12 16.10 -10.60 -23.12
CA GLY A 12 16.70 -9.77 -22.07
C GLY A 12 16.28 -8.32 -22.18
N LEU A 13 16.25 -7.73 -23.39
CA LEU A 13 15.80 -6.36 -23.62
C LEU A 13 14.30 -6.16 -23.33
N LEU A 14 13.45 -7.16 -23.60
CA LEU A 14 12.00 -7.08 -23.31
C LEU A 14 11.68 -7.23 -21.81
N LEU A 15 12.41 -8.09 -21.10
CA LEU A 15 12.38 -8.16 -19.62
C LEU A 15 12.96 -6.88 -19.00
N PHE A 16 14.02 -6.36 -19.58
CA PHE A 16 14.72 -5.16 -19.16
C PHE A 16 13.90 -3.89 -19.44
N ALA A 17 13.22 -3.78 -20.58
CA ALA A 17 12.30 -2.68 -20.85
C ALA A 17 11.06 -2.70 -19.94
N LEU A 18 10.70 -3.85 -19.36
CA LEU A 18 9.61 -3.95 -18.36
C LEU A 18 10.09 -3.58 -16.94
N LEU A 19 11.37 -3.68 -16.67
CA LEU A 19 12.02 -3.33 -15.39
C LEU A 19 12.71 -1.94 -15.44
N LEU A 20 13.22 -1.52 -16.61
CA LEU A 20 14.03 -0.30 -16.79
C LEU A 20 13.24 0.95 -17.21
N ALA A 21 11.93 0.93 -17.20
CA ALA A 21 11.16 2.16 -17.29
C ALA A 21 11.24 3.01 -15.99
N LEU A 22 12.36 2.95 -15.28
CA LEU A 22 12.47 3.49 -13.92
C LEU A 22 13.71 4.40 -13.78
N GLY A 23 13.76 5.49 -14.49
CA GLY A 23 14.91 6.37 -14.35
C GLY A 23 14.67 7.85 -14.58
N ARG A 24 14.67 8.62 -13.50
CA ARG A 24 14.74 10.07 -13.32
C ARG A 24 13.45 10.88 -13.52
N ALA A 25 12.83 11.23 -12.39
CA ALA A 25 11.71 12.15 -12.30
C ALA A 25 12.08 13.44 -11.59
N GLY A 26 11.52 14.54 -12.07
CA GLY A 26 11.31 15.74 -11.27
C GLY A 26 10.09 15.51 -10.38
N ALA A 27 10.22 15.74 -9.07
CA ALA A 27 9.14 15.61 -8.13
C ALA A 27 7.99 16.56 -8.52
N GLU A 28 6.89 16.00 -8.99
CA GLU A 28 5.64 16.72 -9.10
C GLU A 28 5.10 16.87 -7.67
N VAL A 29 5.09 18.10 -7.15
CA VAL A 29 4.52 18.39 -5.83
C VAL A 29 3.04 17.99 -5.87
N LEU A 30 2.69 16.96 -5.13
CA LEU A 30 1.29 16.57 -4.94
C LEU A 30 0.55 17.75 -4.29
N PRO A 31 -0.70 18.04 -4.72
CA PRO A 31 -1.54 18.94 -3.97
C PRO A 31 -1.65 18.42 -2.53
N ASP A 32 -1.61 19.32 -1.53
CA ASP A 32 -1.67 18.99 -0.10
C ASP A 32 -2.64 17.83 0.14
N ALA A 33 -2.11 16.70 0.60
CA ALA A 33 -2.92 15.52 0.83
C ALA A 33 -4.02 15.85 1.83
N LYS A 34 -5.27 15.73 1.41
CA LYS A 34 -6.42 16.00 2.27
C LYS A 34 -6.59 14.82 3.20
N CYS A 35 -6.38 15.05 4.48
CA CYS A 35 -6.36 14.02 5.51
C CYS A 35 -7.33 14.40 6.63
N ILE A 36 -8.07 13.42 7.15
CA ILE A 36 -8.80 13.59 8.39
C ILE A 36 -7.79 13.72 9.54
N SER A 37 -7.99 14.72 10.40
CA SER A 37 -7.21 14.87 11.63
C SER A 37 -8.07 14.60 12.86
N MET A 38 -7.42 14.20 13.94
CA MET A 38 -8.01 14.08 15.27
C MET A 38 -7.40 15.14 16.16
N MET A 39 -8.20 16.15 16.54
CA MET A 39 -7.72 17.29 17.34
C MET A 39 -6.49 17.99 16.70
N GLY A 40 -6.46 18.09 15.38
CA GLY A 40 -5.37 18.70 14.63
C GLY A 40 -4.20 17.77 14.30
N VAL A 41 -4.15 16.55 14.83
CA VAL A 41 -3.16 15.53 14.45
C VAL A 41 -3.64 14.82 13.19
N PRO A 42 -2.92 14.87 12.08
CA PRO A 42 -3.23 14.09 10.89
C PRO A 42 -3.22 12.59 11.21
N LEU A 43 -4.28 11.88 10.80
CA LEU A 43 -4.36 10.44 10.99
C LEU A 43 -3.77 9.72 9.78
N GLU A 44 -2.50 9.93 9.53
CA GLU A 44 -1.77 9.34 8.41
C GLU A 44 -0.28 9.20 8.73
N GLY A 45 0.41 8.47 7.87
CA GLY A 45 1.87 8.33 7.98
C GLY A 45 2.33 7.18 8.87
N PRO A 46 3.64 7.04 9.02
CA PRO A 46 4.26 6.05 9.87
C PRO A 46 4.13 6.40 11.36
N ASP A 47 4.44 5.45 12.22
CA ASP A 47 4.38 5.61 13.69
C ASP A 47 5.36 6.67 14.20
N SER A 48 6.53 6.83 13.57
CA SER A 48 7.50 7.89 13.83
C SER A 48 6.89 9.30 13.71
N VAL A 49 5.83 9.46 12.91
CA VAL A 49 5.12 10.74 12.70
C VAL A 49 3.92 10.88 13.64
N PHE A 50 2.99 9.92 13.66
CA PHE A 50 1.75 10.08 14.41
C PHE A 50 1.92 9.87 15.92
N VAL A 51 2.85 9.01 16.38
CA VAL A 51 3.05 8.77 17.82
C VAL A 51 3.52 10.02 18.55
N PRO A 52 4.59 10.72 18.12
CA PRO A 52 5.00 11.99 18.74
C PRO A 52 3.89 13.06 18.69
N ALA A 53 3.19 13.18 17.56
CA ALA A 53 2.12 14.17 17.41
C ALA A 53 0.93 13.93 18.37
N LEU A 54 0.57 12.66 18.61
CA LEU A 54 -0.45 12.32 19.63
C LEU A 54 0.05 12.62 21.05
N GLN A 55 1.33 12.39 21.33
CA GLN A 55 1.93 12.71 22.64
C GLN A 55 1.96 14.22 22.90
N GLU A 56 2.23 15.04 21.87
CA GLU A 56 2.22 16.52 21.99
C GLU A 56 0.84 17.07 22.37
N ILE A 57 -0.26 16.43 21.94
CA ILE A 57 -1.62 16.81 22.33
C ILE A 57 -2.11 16.16 23.63
N GLY A 58 -1.21 15.44 24.34
CA GLY A 58 -1.46 14.93 25.69
C GLY A 58 -1.93 13.47 25.76
N PHE A 59 -1.87 12.69 24.67
CA PHE A 59 -2.06 11.25 24.74
C PHE A 59 -0.80 10.57 25.25
N VAL A 60 -0.98 9.59 26.12
CA VAL A 60 0.10 8.75 26.70
C VAL A 60 -0.01 7.36 26.12
N GLN A 61 1.04 6.87 25.50
CA GLN A 61 1.08 5.52 24.95
C GLN A 61 1.04 4.50 26.11
N THR A 62 0.28 3.42 25.90
CA THR A 62 0.12 2.31 26.84
C THR A 62 0.43 0.99 26.14
N PHE A 63 0.84 -0.02 26.94
CA PHE A 63 1.28 -1.31 26.42
C PHE A 63 0.48 -2.43 27.11
N PRO A 64 -0.73 -2.79 26.62
CA PRO A 64 -1.48 -3.93 27.14
C PRO A 64 -0.68 -5.23 27.01
N GLU A 65 -0.87 -6.19 27.93
CA GLU A 65 -0.17 -7.48 27.90
C GLU A 65 -0.49 -8.31 26.64
N ASP A 66 -1.72 -8.19 26.14
CA ASP A 66 -2.21 -8.88 24.95
C ASP A 66 -2.27 -7.92 23.73
N ALA A 67 -1.37 -6.94 23.64
CA ALA A 67 -1.37 -5.97 22.55
C ALA A 67 -1.06 -6.65 21.21
N ASP A 68 -1.86 -6.32 20.20
CA ASP A 68 -1.56 -6.65 18.82
C ASP A 68 -0.33 -5.87 18.37
N PRO A 69 0.69 -6.49 17.74
CA PRO A 69 1.93 -5.82 17.32
C PRO A 69 1.72 -4.67 16.33
N ASP A 70 0.62 -4.70 15.55
CA ASP A 70 0.28 -3.66 14.59
C ASP A 70 -0.77 -2.67 15.12
N THR A 71 -0.91 -2.59 16.46
CA THR A 71 -1.84 -1.69 17.13
C THR A 71 -1.16 -0.89 18.24
N TYR A 72 -1.28 0.43 18.15
CA TYR A 72 -0.82 1.36 19.18
C TYR A 72 -1.97 1.76 20.09
N TYR A 73 -1.73 1.74 21.40
CA TYR A 73 -2.71 2.06 22.42
C TYR A 73 -2.30 3.31 23.17
N PHE A 74 -3.27 4.22 23.39
CA PHE A 74 -3.05 5.45 24.12
C PHE A 74 -4.20 5.72 25.09
N THR A 75 -3.93 6.52 26.11
CA THR A 75 -4.93 7.15 26.97
C THR A 75 -4.70 8.65 27.00
N GLY A 76 -5.78 9.42 27.01
CA GLY A 76 -5.70 10.88 27.01
C GLY A 76 -7.06 11.54 27.08
N ASP A 77 -7.09 12.84 26.79
CA ASP A 77 -8.32 13.62 26.80
C ASP A 77 -8.76 13.96 25.36
N PHE A 78 -9.83 13.34 24.90
CA PHE A 78 -10.44 13.66 23.61
C PHE A 78 -11.41 14.83 23.77
N TYR A 79 -11.02 16.02 23.33
CA TYR A 79 -11.71 17.30 23.55
C TYR A 79 -12.08 17.55 25.02
N GLY A 80 -11.19 17.21 25.95
CA GLY A 80 -11.39 17.37 27.39
C GLY A 80 -12.20 16.23 28.06
N ILE A 81 -12.49 15.14 27.35
CA ILE A 81 -13.15 13.94 27.89
C ILE A 81 -12.15 12.80 27.90
N LYS A 82 -11.97 12.18 29.08
CA LYS A 82 -11.07 11.02 29.22
C LYS A 82 -11.45 9.92 28.24
N SER A 83 -10.45 9.41 27.54
CA SER A 83 -10.63 8.43 26.46
C SER A 83 -9.46 7.45 26.38
N SER A 84 -9.72 6.32 25.76
CA SER A 84 -8.70 5.45 25.16
C SER A 84 -8.69 5.67 23.66
N LEU A 85 -7.50 5.59 23.08
CA LEU A 85 -7.30 5.65 21.65
C LEU A 85 -6.55 4.39 21.23
N MET A 86 -7.02 3.76 20.17
CA MET A 86 -6.39 2.62 19.52
C MET A 86 -6.14 3.00 18.08
N VAL A 87 -4.89 2.87 17.63
CA VAL A 87 -4.45 3.19 16.27
C VAL A 87 -3.95 1.90 15.64
N ASN A 88 -4.60 1.47 14.58
CA ASN A 88 -4.18 0.32 13.80
C ASN A 88 -3.26 0.77 12.68
N VAL A 89 -2.16 0.04 12.51
CA VAL A 89 -1.18 0.20 11.44
C VAL A 89 -1.36 -0.95 10.46
N ASP A 90 -1.27 -0.65 9.18
CA ASP A 90 -1.28 -1.69 8.15
C ASP A 90 0.03 -2.50 8.22
N GLU A 91 -0.08 -3.82 8.41
CA GLU A 91 1.07 -4.73 8.61
C GLU A 91 2.10 -4.62 7.49
N ARG A 92 1.66 -4.40 6.27
CA ARG A 92 2.48 -4.37 5.05
C ARG A 92 3.18 -3.05 4.83
N THR A 93 2.41 -1.94 4.95
CA THR A 93 2.91 -0.59 4.63
C THR A 93 3.48 0.12 5.85
N LYS A 94 3.20 -0.38 7.06
CA LYS A 94 3.54 0.25 8.34
C LYS A 94 2.98 1.68 8.49
N LEU A 95 1.93 1.99 7.72
CA LEU A 95 1.22 3.26 7.78
C LEU A 95 -0.02 3.16 8.65
N LEU A 96 -0.44 4.26 9.27
CA LEU A 96 -1.69 4.35 9.99
C LEU A 96 -2.86 3.99 9.07
N ALA A 97 -3.62 2.96 9.43
CA ALA A 97 -4.75 2.46 8.68
C ALA A 97 -6.08 2.99 9.22
N SER A 98 -6.25 2.99 10.54
CA SER A 98 -7.46 3.48 11.20
C SER A 98 -7.21 3.84 12.64
N ALA A 99 -8.11 4.63 13.22
CA ALA A 99 -8.07 4.97 14.64
C ALA A 99 -9.45 4.84 15.30
N PHE A 100 -9.46 4.41 16.56
CA PHE A 100 -10.66 4.29 17.39
C PHE A 100 -10.49 5.08 18.68
N VAL A 101 -11.32 6.10 18.88
CA VAL A 101 -11.41 6.80 20.17
C VAL A 101 -12.61 6.30 20.92
N THR A 102 -12.41 5.87 22.16
CA THR A 102 -13.49 5.40 23.05
C THR A 102 -13.52 6.25 24.30
N CYS A 103 -14.67 6.91 24.55
CA CYS A 103 -14.96 7.72 25.71
C CYS A 103 -15.94 6.99 26.62
N GLY A 104 -15.68 6.96 27.91
CA GLY A 104 -16.46 6.22 28.90
C GLY A 104 -15.66 5.12 29.59
N PRO A 105 -16.29 4.13 30.24
CA PRO A 105 -17.73 3.87 30.27
C PRO A 105 -18.54 4.83 31.15
N TYR A 106 -19.80 5.09 30.77
CA TYR A 106 -20.75 5.92 31.51
C TYR A 106 -21.86 5.07 32.08
N HIS A 107 -22.05 5.10 33.40
CA HIS A 107 -23.18 4.40 34.08
C HIS A 107 -24.46 5.25 34.07
N ALA A 108 -24.33 6.59 34.06
CA ALA A 108 -25.48 7.50 34.00
C ALA A 108 -25.78 7.87 32.54
N ARG A 109 -27.01 7.64 32.10
CA ARG A 109 -27.49 7.96 30.74
C ARG A 109 -27.37 9.44 30.42
N GLU A 110 -27.69 10.32 31.37
CA GLU A 110 -27.61 11.78 31.20
C GLU A 110 -26.16 12.22 30.92
N LEU A 111 -25.18 11.60 31.59
CA LEU A 111 -23.75 11.92 31.36
C LEU A 111 -23.30 11.46 29.97
N TYR A 112 -23.74 10.27 29.57
CA TYR A 112 -23.51 9.74 28.23
C TYR A 112 -24.09 10.71 27.17
N ASP A 113 -25.38 11.06 27.25
CA ASP A 113 -26.07 11.89 26.27
C ASP A 113 -25.45 13.31 26.18
N ARG A 114 -25.08 13.89 27.34
CA ARG A 114 -24.39 15.18 27.42
C ARG A 114 -23.03 15.13 26.70
N ASN A 115 -22.22 14.14 27.01
CA ASN A 115 -20.88 14.01 26.42
C ASN A 115 -20.94 13.67 24.92
N LYS A 116 -21.87 12.81 24.50
CA LYS A 116 -22.15 12.52 23.11
C LYS A 116 -22.49 13.79 22.33
N LYS A 117 -23.44 14.58 22.84
CA LYS A 117 -23.85 15.85 22.21
C LYS A 117 -22.70 16.85 22.14
N TYR A 118 -21.88 16.93 23.19
CA TYR A 118 -20.73 17.83 23.25
C TYR A 118 -19.67 17.45 22.21
N LEU A 119 -19.25 16.18 22.16
CA LEU A 119 -18.24 15.68 21.24
C LEU A 119 -18.71 15.77 19.80
N LEU A 120 -19.95 15.38 19.51
CA LEU A 120 -20.53 15.51 18.18
C LEU A 120 -20.53 16.97 17.71
N GLY A 121 -20.89 17.91 18.61
CA GLY A 121 -20.85 19.33 18.31
C GLY A 121 -19.43 19.89 18.07
N LYS A 122 -18.37 19.27 18.64
CA LYS A 122 -16.97 19.58 18.31
C LYS A 122 -16.62 19.12 16.91
N LEU A 123 -16.88 17.84 16.62
CA LEU A 123 -16.59 17.23 15.32
C LEU A 123 -17.39 17.88 14.17
N GLN A 124 -18.65 18.23 14.41
CA GLN A 124 -19.45 18.92 13.39
C GLN A 124 -18.90 20.32 13.03
N ARG A 125 -18.32 21.04 13.99
CA ARG A 125 -17.65 22.32 13.70
C ARG A 125 -16.37 22.17 12.92
N GLU A 126 -15.67 21.06 13.11
CA GLU A 126 -14.39 20.79 12.45
C GLU A 126 -14.60 20.20 11.05
N TRP A 127 -15.51 19.24 10.92
CA TRP A 127 -15.63 18.38 9.73
C TRP A 127 -16.97 18.53 8.99
N GLY A 128 -17.99 19.13 9.58
CA GLY A 128 -19.32 19.25 8.99
C GLY A 128 -20.35 18.29 9.57
N ASN A 129 -21.51 18.19 8.93
CA ASN A 129 -22.65 17.48 9.47
C ASN A 129 -22.56 15.97 9.29
N PHE A 130 -22.93 15.24 10.33
CA PHE A 130 -23.07 13.79 10.32
C PHE A 130 -24.46 13.39 9.84
N SER A 131 -24.54 12.29 9.10
CA SER A 131 -25.75 11.63 8.65
C SER A 131 -26.04 10.38 9.48
N ALA A 132 -27.33 10.06 9.71
CA ALA A 132 -27.71 8.86 10.45
C ALA A 132 -27.69 7.61 9.55
N LYS A 133 -27.23 6.47 10.09
CA LYS A 133 -27.41 5.14 9.50
C LYS A 133 -28.61 4.43 10.11
N GLY A 134 -29.09 3.38 9.43
CA GLY A 134 -30.23 2.57 9.87
C GLY A 134 -30.00 1.81 11.19
N ASP A 135 -28.75 1.61 11.60
CA ASP A 135 -28.34 1.01 12.87
C ASP A 135 -28.28 2.00 14.04
N GLY A 136 -28.62 3.27 13.81
CA GLY A 136 -28.59 4.33 14.81
C GLY A 136 -27.21 4.98 15.00
N SER A 137 -26.17 4.54 14.27
CA SER A 137 -24.88 5.22 14.24
C SER A 137 -24.95 6.50 13.40
N LEU A 138 -24.03 7.41 13.66
CA LEU A 138 -23.85 8.64 12.86
C LEU A 138 -22.55 8.52 12.07
N TYR A 139 -22.55 9.00 10.83
CA TYR A 139 -21.35 9.01 10.00
C TYR A 139 -21.18 10.30 9.24
N LEU A 140 -19.93 10.64 8.97
CA LEU A 140 -19.48 11.67 8.05
C LEU A 140 -18.58 10.99 7.02
N LEU A 141 -18.82 11.30 5.76
CA LEU A 141 -17.96 10.91 4.64
C LEU A 141 -17.73 12.15 3.79
N ASN A 142 -16.49 12.48 3.53
CA ASN A 142 -16.08 13.58 2.66
C ASN A 142 -14.76 13.26 1.95
N ASP A 143 -14.19 14.23 1.23
CA ASP A 143 -12.91 14.05 0.50
C ASP A 143 -11.71 13.77 1.42
N TYR A 144 -11.81 14.05 2.73
CA TYR A 144 -10.75 13.86 3.70
C TYR A 144 -10.77 12.47 4.35
N GLY A 145 -11.93 11.81 4.36
CA GLY A 145 -12.08 10.48 4.93
C GLY A 145 -13.46 10.22 5.51
N TYR A 146 -13.50 9.28 6.46
CA TYR A 146 -14.69 8.77 7.08
C TYR A 146 -14.58 8.83 8.61
N ILE A 147 -15.60 9.37 9.26
CA ILE A 147 -15.75 9.31 10.73
C ILE A 147 -17.10 8.64 11.02
N GLN A 148 -17.10 7.64 11.88
CA GLN A 148 -18.33 7.01 12.38
C GLN A 148 -18.40 7.15 13.88
N GLU A 149 -19.54 7.64 14.38
CA GLU A 149 -19.90 7.60 15.79
C GLU A 149 -20.80 6.40 16.03
N SER A 150 -20.52 5.65 17.10
CA SER A 150 -21.31 4.51 17.53
C SER A 150 -21.37 4.40 19.06
N GLN A 151 -22.42 3.74 19.55
CA GLN A 151 -22.56 3.40 20.96
C GLN A 151 -22.01 1.99 21.21
N ILE A 152 -21.25 1.81 22.29
CA ILE A 152 -20.90 0.50 22.83
C ILE A 152 -21.71 0.29 24.11
N LEU A 153 -22.51 -0.78 24.14
CA LEU A 153 -23.20 -1.23 25.33
C LEU A 153 -22.37 -2.34 25.98
N HIS A 154 -22.00 -2.13 27.24
CA HIS A 154 -21.24 -3.12 28.02
C HIS A 154 -22.21 -4.03 28.82
N ASP A 155 -21.75 -5.24 29.15
CA ASP A 155 -22.53 -6.25 29.90
C ASP A 155 -23.00 -5.75 31.28
N ASN A 156 -22.28 -4.82 31.89
CA ASN A 156 -22.65 -4.18 33.17
C ASN A 156 -23.69 -3.03 33.01
N GLY A 157 -24.24 -2.86 31.82
CA GLY A 157 -25.25 -1.83 31.51
C GLY A 157 -24.67 -0.41 31.30
N SER A 158 -23.37 -0.22 31.39
CA SER A 158 -22.74 1.06 31.05
C SER A 158 -22.63 1.25 29.55
N ASN A 159 -22.46 2.51 29.10
CA ASN A 159 -22.33 2.86 27.69
C ASN A 159 -21.03 3.59 27.45
N SER A 160 -20.42 3.36 26.30
CA SER A 160 -19.30 4.16 25.78
C SER A 160 -19.66 4.78 24.45
N ILE A 161 -19.04 5.92 24.15
CA ILE A 161 -19.09 6.57 22.84
C ILE A 161 -17.82 6.17 22.10
N ARG A 162 -17.96 5.63 20.90
CA ARG A 162 -16.81 5.31 20.04
C ARG A 162 -16.86 6.14 18.78
N TYR A 163 -15.71 6.71 18.41
CA TYR A 163 -15.46 7.30 17.13
C TYR A 163 -14.44 6.45 16.37
N PHE A 164 -14.81 6.03 15.18
CA PHE A 164 -13.94 5.36 14.23
C PHE A 164 -13.52 6.36 13.15
N TYR A 165 -12.23 6.45 12.90
CA TYR A 165 -11.62 7.28 11.87
C TYR A 165 -10.96 6.42 10.82
N LEU A 166 -11.24 6.73 9.56
CA LEU A 166 -10.59 6.15 8.39
C LEU A 166 -10.21 7.29 7.45
N ASN A 167 -8.93 7.38 7.12
CA ASN A 167 -8.44 8.39 6.21
C ASN A 167 -8.70 7.98 4.75
N SER A 168 -9.14 8.91 3.89
CA SER A 168 -9.21 8.72 2.45
C SER A 168 -7.96 9.22 1.73
N SER A 169 -7.13 10.02 2.41
CA SER A 169 -5.87 10.47 1.83
C SER A 169 -4.87 9.35 1.79
N PRO A 170 -4.42 8.94 0.62
CA PRO A 170 -3.48 7.86 0.54
C PRO A 170 -2.05 8.37 0.61
N TYR A 171 -1.27 7.72 1.45
CA TYR A 171 0.07 7.42 1.02
C TYR A 171 -0.05 6.42 -0.14
N TYR A 172 0.71 6.63 -1.21
CA TYR A 172 0.75 5.69 -2.31
C TYR A 172 1.41 4.39 -1.85
N LYS A 173 0.91 3.27 -2.39
CA LYS A 173 1.34 1.94 -1.93
C LYS A 173 2.07 1.19 -3.04
N ASP A 174 2.87 1.91 -3.84
CA ASP A 174 3.61 1.33 -4.96
C ASP A 174 4.65 0.31 -4.48
N ALA A 175 5.31 0.55 -3.33
CA ALA A 175 6.23 -0.39 -2.73
C ALA A 175 5.54 -1.72 -2.33
N ALA A 176 4.34 -1.65 -1.75
CA ALA A 176 3.56 -2.83 -1.39
C ALA A 176 3.17 -3.69 -2.60
N ASN A 177 2.95 -3.08 -3.77
CA ASN A 177 2.71 -3.81 -5.03
C ASN A 177 3.91 -4.65 -5.49
N LEU A 178 5.09 -4.36 -4.97
CA LEU A 178 6.33 -5.09 -5.23
C LEU A 178 6.66 -6.07 -4.10
N GLY A 179 5.74 -6.27 -3.14
CA GLY A 179 5.92 -7.13 -1.97
C GLY A 179 6.91 -6.56 -0.96
N LEU A 180 7.10 -5.23 -0.94
CA LEU A 180 7.95 -4.54 0.01
C LEU A 180 7.14 -4.05 1.22
N LYS A 181 7.79 -3.98 2.37
CA LYS A 181 7.23 -3.53 3.65
C LYS A 181 7.92 -2.25 4.11
N GLY A 182 7.20 -1.42 4.85
CA GLY A 182 7.70 -0.17 5.43
C GLY A 182 7.71 1.01 4.47
N GLN A 183 8.22 2.13 4.93
CA GLN A 183 8.36 3.38 4.18
C GLN A 183 9.66 3.35 3.36
N VAL A 184 9.61 2.64 2.26
CA VAL A 184 10.77 2.38 1.41
C VAL A 184 11.17 3.66 0.67
N GLN A 185 12.45 4.03 0.75
CA GLN A 185 13.09 5.10 -0.01
C GLN A 185 13.74 4.55 -1.27
N GLU A 186 14.53 3.49 -1.14
CA GLU A 186 15.27 2.89 -2.26
C GLU A 186 15.35 1.38 -2.10
N VAL A 187 15.32 0.68 -3.23
CA VAL A 187 15.58 -0.76 -3.31
C VAL A 187 16.64 -1.01 -4.36
N ILE A 188 17.72 -1.66 -3.98
CA ILE A 188 18.75 -2.15 -4.89
C ILE A 188 18.67 -3.67 -4.92
N THR A 189 18.36 -4.24 -6.09
CA THR A 189 18.39 -5.69 -6.31
C THR A 189 19.53 -6.03 -7.25
N GLU A 190 20.53 -6.72 -6.72
CA GLU A 190 21.66 -7.21 -7.52
C GLU A 190 21.27 -8.50 -8.24
N ASN A 191 21.57 -8.55 -9.51
CA ASN A 191 21.27 -9.70 -10.36
C ASN A 191 22.51 -10.08 -11.19
N PRO A 192 23.10 -11.28 -10.97
CA PRO A 192 24.37 -11.65 -11.62
C PRO A 192 24.28 -11.88 -13.14
N ILE A 193 23.08 -11.92 -13.70
CA ILE A 193 22.87 -12.14 -15.15
C ILE A 193 22.20 -10.96 -15.86
N MET A 194 21.78 -9.93 -15.11
CA MET A 194 21.18 -8.70 -15.62
C MET A 194 21.82 -7.50 -14.90
N GLU A 195 21.57 -6.30 -15.36
CA GLU A 195 21.93 -5.09 -14.62
C GLU A 195 21.16 -5.03 -13.28
N ASN A 196 21.74 -4.36 -12.29
CA ASN A 196 21.09 -4.15 -11.01
C ASN A 196 19.81 -3.35 -11.20
N ASP A 197 18.77 -3.76 -10.52
CA ASP A 197 17.49 -3.06 -10.50
C ASP A 197 17.48 -2.09 -9.31
N ILE A 198 17.31 -0.79 -9.59
CA ILE A 198 17.27 0.25 -8.57
C ILE A 198 15.93 0.95 -8.66
N LEU A 199 15.16 0.88 -7.58
CA LEU A 199 13.87 1.51 -7.46
C LEU A 199 13.93 2.61 -6.40
N HIS A 200 13.40 3.78 -6.70
CA HIS A 200 13.28 4.89 -5.76
C HIS A 200 11.81 5.19 -5.53
N PHE A 201 11.48 5.52 -4.28
CA PHE A 201 10.15 5.97 -3.90
C PHE A 201 10.26 7.35 -3.26
N ASP A 202 9.25 8.20 -3.45
CA ASP A 202 9.19 9.47 -2.76
C ASP A 202 8.63 9.29 -1.33
N GLU A 203 8.67 10.36 -0.52
CA GLU A 203 8.18 10.36 0.87
C GLU A 203 6.69 10.00 0.97
N THR A 204 5.94 10.06 -0.12
CA THR A 204 4.53 9.65 -0.17
C THR A 204 4.35 8.17 -0.53
N GLY A 205 5.43 7.42 -0.73
CA GLY A 205 5.43 6.01 -1.11
C GLY A 205 5.21 5.76 -2.60
N ARG A 206 5.20 6.81 -3.43
CA ARG A 206 5.03 6.70 -4.88
C ARG A 206 6.34 6.32 -5.55
N LEU A 207 6.29 5.35 -6.44
CA LEU A 207 7.45 4.96 -7.24
C LEU A 207 7.91 6.13 -8.13
N ALA A 208 9.14 6.57 -7.97
CA ALA A 208 9.78 7.57 -8.82
C ALA A 208 10.10 6.94 -10.19
N SER A 209 9.38 7.34 -11.23
CA SER A 209 9.56 6.84 -12.60
C SER A 209 9.07 7.86 -13.62
N ASP A 210 9.92 8.26 -14.54
CA ASP A 210 9.58 9.16 -15.64
C ASP A 210 8.74 8.49 -16.73
N ASP A 211 8.83 7.17 -16.83
CA ASP A 211 8.13 6.42 -17.87
C ASP A 211 6.67 6.13 -17.49
N LEU A 212 6.33 6.14 -16.19
CA LEU A 212 4.96 5.96 -15.72
C LEU A 212 4.25 7.31 -15.58
N ILE A 213 3.32 7.57 -16.48
CA ILE A 213 2.52 8.80 -16.55
C ILE A 213 1.03 8.49 -16.41
N ASP A 214 0.21 9.51 -16.28
CA ASP A 214 -1.27 9.41 -16.23
C ASP A 214 -1.72 8.37 -15.17
N ARG A 215 -1.15 8.42 -13.95
CA ARG A 215 -1.38 7.46 -12.88
C ARG A 215 -2.72 7.69 -12.20
N GLU A 216 -3.51 6.63 -12.10
CA GLU A 216 -4.78 6.61 -11.37
C GLU A 216 -4.66 5.66 -10.17
N TYR A 217 -5.02 6.12 -8.96
CA TYR A 217 -4.98 5.34 -7.73
C TYR A 217 -6.40 5.14 -7.18
N ASN A 218 -6.62 4.00 -6.51
CA ASN A 218 -7.86 3.80 -5.75
C ASN A 218 -7.82 4.55 -4.41
N ALA A 219 -8.95 4.57 -3.70
CA ALA A 219 -9.06 5.28 -2.42
C ALA A 219 -8.11 4.75 -1.32
N ALA A 220 -7.60 3.52 -1.47
CA ALA A 220 -6.62 2.92 -0.56
C ALA A 220 -5.16 3.21 -0.97
N GLY A 221 -4.91 4.01 -2.02
CA GLY A 221 -3.58 4.40 -2.47
C GLY A 221 -2.87 3.38 -3.38
N TYR A 222 -3.57 2.37 -3.88
CA TYR A 222 -3.00 1.41 -4.82
C TYR A 222 -3.20 1.86 -6.26
N LEU A 223 -2.14 1.75 -7.08
CA LEU A 223 -2.14 2.10 -8.50
C LEU A 223 -3.06 1.16 -9.28
N VAL A 224 -4.14 1.69 -9.89
CA VAL A 224 -5.09 0.89 -10.67
C VAL A 224 -4.89 1.03 -12.17
N LYS A 225 -4.31 2.14 -12.61
CA LYS A 225 -4.00 2.39 -14.00
C LYS A 225 -2.85 3.36 -14.17
N ALA A 226 -2.09 3.20 -15.24
CA ALA A 226 -1.08 4.15 -15.69
C ALA A 226 -0.93 4.09 -17.20
N ALA A 227 -0.27 5.08 -17.78
CA ALA A 227 0.30 4.99 -19.11
C ALA A 227 1.84 4.90 -19.02
N MET A 228 2.46 4.28 -20.00
CA MET A 228 3.92 4.16 -20.09
C MET A 228 4.39 4.69 -21.44
N HIS A 229 5.43 5.52 -21.42
CA HIS A 229 6.08 5.97 -22.66
C HIS A 229 6.82 4.82 -23.34
N GLU A 230 6.62 4.70 -24.63
CA GLU A 230 7.35 3.74 -25.44
C GLU A 230 8.56 4.41 -26.12
N ALA A 231 9.65 3.68 -26.25
CA ALA A 231 10.84 4.17 -26.97
C ALA A 231 10.56 4.60 -28.43
N SER A 232 9.45 4.10 -29.01
CA SER A 232 8.96 4.47 -30.35
C SER A 232 8.16 5.77 -30.38
N GLY A 233 7.95 6.44 -29.24
CA GLY A 233 7.15 7.68 -29.11
C GLY A 233 5.65 7.45 -28.92
N GLY A 234 5.19 6.20 -28.77
CA GLY A 234 3.81 5.85 -28.43
C GLY A 234 3.59 5.76 -26.92
N LYS A 235 2.33 5.46 -26.53
CA LYS A 235 1.96 5.17 -25.13
C LYS A 235 1.34 3.78 -25.04
N SER A 236 1.79 2.99 -24.06
CA SER A 236 1.14 1.75 -23.62
C SER A 236 0.28 2.02 -22.41
N THR A 237 -0.80 1.24 -22.23
CA THR A 237 -1.66 1.32 -21.06
C THR A 237 -1.34 0.17 -20.11
N LEU A 238 -1.19 0.50 -18.83
CA LEU A 238 -1.03 -0.44 -17.71
C LEU A 238 -2.32 -0.45 -16.88
N THR A 239 -2.79 -1.65 -16.51
CA THR A 239 -3.88 -1.85 -15.55
C THR A 239 -3.45 -2.83 -14.48
N TYR A 240 -4.01 -2.66 -13.26
CA TYR A 240 -3.65 -3.43 -12.07
C TYR A 240 -4.94 -3.94 -11.41
N GLU A 241 -4.97 -5.22 -11.07
CA GLU A 241 -6.10 -5.90 -10.42
C GLU A 241 -5.63 -6.45 -9.07
N TYR A 242 -6.44 -6.27 -8.02
CA TYR A 242 -6.14 -6.62 -6.64
C TYR A 242 -7.18 -7.60 -6.09
N ASP A 243 -6.79 -8.40 -5.10
CA ASP A 243 -7.72 -9.19 -4.29
C ASP A 243 -8.31 -8.40 -3.11
N SER A 244 -9.05 -9.08 -2.24
CA SER A 244 -9.67 -8.49 -1.06
C SER A 244 -8.66 -7.98 -0.02
N ASP A 245 -7.44 -8.52 -0.03
CA ASP A 245 -6.36 -8.15 0.89
C ASP A 245 -5.44 -7.09 0.27
N ASN A 246 -5.88 -6.48 -0.85
CA ASN A 246 -5.12 -5.51 -1.64
C ASN A 246 -3.78 -6.06 -2.17
N CYS A 247 -3.63 -7.37 -2.33
CA CYS A 247 -2.49 -7.94 -3.04
C CYS A 247 -2.69 -7.80 -4.55
N LEU A 248 -1.66 -7.34 -5.26
CA LEU A 248 -1.69 -7.26 -6.71
C LEU A 248 -1.75 -8.66 -7.32
N THR A 249 -2.89 -9.07 -7.86
CA THR A 249 -3.05 -10.39 -8.47
C THR A 249 -2.69 -10.40 -9.94
N LYS A 250 -2.87 -9.25 -10.62
CA LYS A 250 -2.62 -9.18 -12.05
C LYS A 250 -2.25 -7.78 -12.51
N ARG A 251 -1.29 -7.71 -13.43
CA ARG A 251 -0.93 -6.49 -14.18
C ARG A 251 -1.01 -6.77 -15.67
N THR A 252 -1.69 -5.91 -16.41
CA THR A 252 -1.81 -6.01 -17.88
C THR A 252 -1.19 -4.79 -18.54
N LEU A 253 -0.29 -5.00 -19.47
CA LEU A 253 0.26 -3.98 -20.37
C LEU A 253 -0.32 -4.20 -21.76
N ILE A 254 -0.85 -3.15 -22.37
CA ILE A 254 -1.34 -3.15 -23.76
C ILE A 254 -0.60 -2.08 -24.54
N ASN A 255 0.11 -2.50 -25.56
CA ASN A 255 0.72 -1.59 -26.54
C ASN A 255 -0.18 -1.53 -27.79
N PRO A 256 -0.92 -0.42 -28.01
CA PRO A 256 -1.87 -0.34 -29.11
C PRO A 256 -1.19 -0.26 -30.47
N ALA A 257 0.05 0.24 -30.55
CA ALA A 257 0.80 0.39 -31.81
C ALA A 257 1.27 -0.95 -32.36
N SER A 258 1.70 -1.87 -31.50
CA SER A 258 2.18 -3.20 -31.90
C SER A 258 1.11 -4.30 -31.78
N GLY A 259 -0.02 -4.02 -31.12
CA GLY A 259 -1.02 -5.03 -30.78
C GLY A 259 -0.55 -6.02 -29.70
N ILE A 260 0.63 -5.80 -29.11
CA ILE A 260 1.19 -6.69 -28.08
C ILE A 260 0.47 -6.44 -26.75
N ARG A 261 0.08 -7.52 -26.09
CA ARG A 261 -0.45 -7.53 -24.73
C ARG A 261 0.41 -8.42 -23.85
N SER A 262 0.89 -7.90 -22.71
CA SER A 262 1.59 -8.66 -21.67
C SER A 262 0.73 -8.74 -20.42
N VAL A 263 0.59 -9.95 -19.87
CA VAL A 263 -0.16 -10.20 -18.62
C VAL A 263 0.79 -10.82 -17.63
N ASN A 264 0.90 -10.21 -16.46
CA ASN A 264 1.63 -10.74 -15.31
C ASN A 264 0.61 -11.12 -14.23
N GLU A 265 0.76 -12.32 -13.66
CA GLU A 265 -0.04 -12.84 -12.55
C GLU A 265 0.89 -13.11 -11.36
N TYR A 266 0.45 -12.79 -10.14
CA TYR A 266 1.25 -12.83 -8.92
C TYR A 266 0.58 -13.71 -7.87
N HIS A 267 1.39 -14.45 -7.10
CA HIS A 267 0.96 -15.23 -5.95
C HIS A 267 1.84 -14.91 -4.75
N TYR A 268 1.19 -14.74 -3.61
CA TYR A 268 1.81 -14.35 -2.36
C TYR A 268 1.78 -15.49 -1.34
N ASN A 269 2.70 -15.44 -0.38
CA ASN A 269 2.62 -16.22 0.86
C ASN A 269 1.79 -15.44 1.92
N THR A 270 1.66 -16.03 3.10
CA THR A 270 0.95 -15.41 4.22
C THR A 270 1.65 -14.17 4.80
N SER A 271 2.89 -13.92 4.42
CA SER A 271 3.66 -12.71 4.79
C SER A 271 3.61 -11.64 3.69
N PHE A 272 2.70 -11.75 2.73
CA PHE A 272 2.51 -10.82 1.60
C PHE A 272 3.72 -10.70 0.66
N GLU A 273 4.57 -11.71 0.57
CA GLU A 273 5.71 -11.74 -0.33
C GLU A 273 5.40 -12.51 -1.61
N ILE A 274 5.87 -12.01 -2.75
CA ILE A 274 5.65 -12.63 -4.06
C ILE A 274 6.51 -13.90 -4.16
N THR A 275 5.86 -15.06 -4.04
CA THR A 275 6.52 -16.37 -4.14
C THR A 275 6.49 -16.95 -5.55
N GLN A 276 5.49 -16.56 -6.34
CA GLN A 276 5.40 -16.97 -7.74
C GLN A 276 4.90 -15.80 -8.59
N GLN A 277 5.41 -15.75 -9.81
CA GLN A 277 4.94 -14.82 -10.82
C GLN A 277 4.89 -15.55 -12.16
N SER A 278 3.89 -15.25 -12.98
CA SER A 278 3.86 -15.68 -14.38
C SER A 278 3.71 -14.47 -15.29
N GLN A 279 4.35 -14.51 -16.44
CA GLN A 279 4.17 -13.55 -17.52
C GLN A 279 3.78 -14.27 -18.79
N LYS A 280 2.74 -13.77 -19.46
CA LYS A 280 2.31 -14.23 -20.79
C LYS A 280 2.28 -13.05 -21.76
N VAL A 281 2.88 -13.22 -22.92
CA VAL A 281 2.91 -12.20 -23.97
C VAL A 281 2.10 -12.74 -25.15
N PHE A 282 1.18 -11.91 -25.62
CA PHE A 282 0.28 -12.21 -26.73
C PHE A 282 0.55 -11.25 -27.91
N ASN A 283 0.44 -11.76 -29.12
CA ASN A 283 0.47 -10.96 -30.34
C ASN A 283 -0.89 -10.29 -30.62
N ASP A 284 -1.00 -9.56 -31.72
CA ASP A 284 -2.20 -8.90 -32.22
C ASP A 284 -3.36 -9.84 -32.53
N LYS A 285 -3.08 -11.14 -32.76
CA LYS A 285 -4.08 -12.20 -32.94
C LYS A 285 -4.49 -12.89 -31.65
N ASN A 286 -4.04 -12.37 -30.50
CA ASN A 286 -4.25 -12.96 -29.17
C ASN A 286 -3.64 -14.37 -29.00
N GLU A 287 -2.63 -14.72 -29.78
CA GLU A 287 -1.86 -15.95 -29.62
C GLU A 287 -0.73 -15.75 -28.59
N CYS A 288 -0.60 -16.65 -27.63
CA CYS A 288 0.50 -16.60 -26.66
C CYS A 288 1.81 -16.98 -27.34
N ILE A 289 2.69 -15.99 -27.50
CA ILE A 289 3.99 -16.17 -28.16
C ILE A 289 5.12 -16.45 -27.18
N LEU A 290 4.99 -16.02 -25.92
CA LEU A 290 5.96 -16.23 -24.86
C LEU A 290 5.23 -16.41 -23.53
N SER A 291 5.70 -17.36 -22.73
CA SER A 291 5.30 -17.48 -21.32
C SER A 291 6.54 -17.69 -20.46
N ILE A 292 6.58 -17.02 -19.31
CA ILE A 292 7.65 -17.12 -18.33
C ILE A 292 6.98 -17.41 -16.98
N SER A 293 7.50 -18.38 -16.25
CA SER A 293 7.13 -18.62 -14.85
C SER A 293 8.36 -18.37 -13.98
N MET A 294 8.15 -17.65 -12.90
CA MET A 294 9.15 -17.36 -11.88
C MET A 294 8.69 -17.94 -10.56
N LYS A 295 9.60 -18.65 -9.87
CA LYS A 295 9.43 -19.10 -8.49
C LYS A 295 10.53 -18.48 -7.66
N ASN A 296 10.17 -17.89 -6.55
CA ASN A 296 11.09 -17.27 -5.61
C ASN A 296 11.21 -18.14 -4.37
N ASP A 297 12.44 -18.38 -3.96
CA ASP A 297 12.81 -18.96 -2.67
C ASP A 297 13.52 -17.88 -1.88
N LEU A 298 12.74 -17.20 -1.02
CA LEU A 298 13.13 -15.99 -0.32
C LEU A 298 13.77 -16.34 1.02
N SER A 299 14.96 -15.80 1.25
CA SER A 299 15.72 -16.01 2.49
C SER A 299 16.38 -14.72 2.94
N GLY A 300 16.94 -14.74 4.18
CA GLY A 300 17.40 -13.51 4.80
C GLY A 300 16.28 -12.50 5.01
N ARG A 301 16.40 -11.66 6.04
CA ARG A 301 15.45 -10.59 6.31
C ARG A 301 16.19 -9.40 6.88
N ASP A 302 15.78 -8.20 6.47
CA ASP A 302 16.13 -6.97 7.19
C ASP A 302 15.22 -6.78 8.42
N ASP A 303 15.44 -5.72 9.17
CA ASP A 303 14.71 -5.43 10.41
C ASP A 303 13.21 -5.13 10.16
N THR A 304 12.84 -4.68 8.96
CA THR A 304 11.45 -4.45 8.54
C THR A 304 10.78 -5.73 8.02
N GLY A 305 11.56 -6.81 7.81
CA GLY A 305 11.09 -8.10 7.35
C GLY A 305 11.06 -8.26 5.83
N ASN A 306 11.69 -7.35 5.07
CA ASN A 306 11.92 -7.54 3.64
C ASN A 306 12.99 -8.59 3.40
N TRP A 307 12.83 -9.41 2.37
CA TRP A 307 13.83 -10.40 2.02
C TRP A 307 15.12 -9.74 1.48
N THR A 308 16.26 -10.28 1.88
CA THR A 308 17.60 -9.82 1.45
C THR A 308 18.27 -10.77 0.46
N GLU A 309 17.84 -12.02 0.40
CA GLU A 309 18.32 -13.03 -0.52
C GLU A 309 17.16 -13.75 -1.22
N ASN A 310 17.31 -14.06 -2.50
CA ASN A 310 16.34 -14.81 -3.29
C ASN A 310 17.06 -15.81 -4.21
N THR A 311 16.56 -17.03 -4.25
CA THR A 311 16.91 -17.99 -5.30
C THR A 311 15.73 -18.11 -6.26
N MET A 312 15.82 -17.40 -7.38
CA MET A 312 14.75 -17.35 -8.39
C MET A 312 14.94 -18.44 -9.43
N GLN A 313 13.91 -19.24 -9.66
CA GLN A 313 13.84 -20.18 -10.78
C GLN A 313 12.97 -19.60 -11.89
N LEU A 314 13.56 -19.38 -13.07
CA LEU A 314 12.89 -18.93 -14.28
C LEU A 314 12.67 -20.10 -15.23
N THR A 315 11.46 -20.26 -15.73
CA THR A 315 11.12 -21.25 -16.75
C THR A 315 10.48 -20.54 -17.94
N TYR A 316 10.99 -20.76 -19.13
CA TYR A 316 10.55 -20.16 -20.37
C TYR A 316 9.82 -21.17 -21.24
N TRP A 317 8.74 -20.72 -21.88
CA TRP A 317 8.01 -21.47 -22.90
C TRP A 317 7.79 -20.58 -24.13
N GLU A 318 8.05 -21.13 -25.30
CA GLU A 318 7.71 -20.52 -26.58
C GLU A 318 6.71 -21.44 -27.30
N LYS A 319 5.59 -20.87 -27.72
CA LYS A 319 4.51 -21.63 -28.38
C LYS A 319 4.11 -22.92 -27.64
N GLY A 320 4.08 -22.85 -26.33
CA GLY A 320 3.70 -23.97 -25.45
C GLY A 320 4.79 -25.02 -25.19
N GLN A 321 5.98 -24.86 -25.74
CA GLN A 321 7.12 -25.75 -25.49
C GLN A 321 8.09 -25.11 -24.51
N ARG A 322 8.50 -25.86 -23.48
CA ARG A 322 9.54 -25.42 -22.54
C ARG A 322 10.88 -25.33 -23.25
N THR A 323 11.43 -24.12 -23.29
CA THR A 323 12.68 -23.83 -24.01
C THR A 323 13.89 -23.70 -23.09
N GLN A 324 13.69 -23.18 -21.87
CA GLN A 324 14.80 -22.92 -20.95
C GLN A 324 14.36 -22.94 -19.49
N VAL A 325 15.26 -23.35 -18.59
CA VAL A 325 15.16 -23.18 -17.14
C VAL A 325 16.46 -22.54 -16.66
N LEU A 326 16.34 -21.47 -15.89
CA LEU A 326 17.47 -20.78 -15.27
C LEU A 326 17.25 -20.70 -13.77
N GLN A 327 18.33 -20.77 -13.02
CA GLN A 327 18.33 -20.49 -11.59
C GLN A 327 19.25 -19.30 -11.33
N VAL A 328 18.76 -18.29 -10.62
CA VAL A 328 19.44 -17.01 -10.39
C VAL A 328 19.41 -16.71 -8.90
N LYS A 329 20.56 -16.39 -8.34
CA LYS A 329 20.64 -15.85 -6.99
C LYS A 329 20.64 -14.33 -7.06
N GLN A 330 19.81 -13.72 -6.25
CA GLN A 330 19.70 -12.27 -6.13
C GLN A 330 19.96 -11.86 -4.68
N THR A 331 20.55 -10.68 -4.51
CA THR A 331 20.62 -9.99 -3.22
C THR A 331 19.85 -8.69 -3.30
N ARG A 332 19.30 -8.25 -2.16
CA ARG A 332 18.52 -7.02 -2.09
C ARG A 332 18.95 -6.20 -0.87
N VAL A 333 19.06 -4.90 -1.07
CA VAL A 333 19.21 -3.90 0.00
C VAL A 333 18.02 -2.95 -0.11
N VAL A 334 17.39 -2.65 1.03
CA VAL A 334 16.27 -1.71 1.15
C VAL A 334 16.68 -0.60 2.09
N SER A 335 16.48 0.64 1.68
CA SER A 335 16.65 1.84 2.52
C SER A 335 15.29 2.45 2.79
N TYR A 336 15.13 3.09 3.94
CA TYR A 336 13.87 3.64 4.44
C TYR A 336 13.97 5.14 4.68
N TRP A 337 12.82 5.84 4.65
CA TRP A 337 12.77 7.30 4.85
C TRP A 337 13.04 7.72 6.30
N ASP A 338 12.80 6.84 7.26
CA ASP A 338 12.89 7.13 8.71
C ASP A 338 14.19 6.67 9.37
N GLU A 339 15.19 6.28 8.58
CA GLU A 339 16.52 5.86 9.07
C GLU A 339 17.56 6.98 9.07
#